data_a6afb2ba3a7a423d889033aad7022549
#
_entry.id   a6afb2ba3a7a423d889033aad7022549
#
_cell.length_a   1.000
_cell.length_b   1.000
_cell.length_c   1.000
_cell.angle_alpha   90.00
_cell.angle_beta   90.00
_cell.angle_gamma   90.00
#
_symmetry.space_group_name_H-M   'P 1'
#
loop_
_entity.id
_entity.type
_entity.pdbx_description
1 polymer ?
#
loop_
_entity_poly.entity_id
_entity_poly.type
_entity_poly.pdbx_seq_one_letter_code
_entity_poly.pdbx_strand_id
1 'polypeptide(L)'
;MSVRLPSAARYIHQIQKEHDWLPKLAPFLPLPIPTPIAIGEPALGFPWQWSVNGWIEGETAAAGHIAHLPEFARSLAKFLMALQQIDSTHAPVPGPGKRGGELAFYDDETRQAIELLKRGRRGDNLDTEAITNVWNTALESKWTKFPIWIHGDIALGNLLVKNGELSAVIDFGGVSVGDPACDLAIAWTAFSGESRKAFRSALNLDEATWARARGWTLWKALITHTGLSETNTIESQTSYRTITRILTEHSQI
;
A
#
# COMPACT_ATOMS: atom_id res chain seq x y z
N MET A 1 -13.50 -6.26 -20.84
CA MET A 1 -14.22 -5.78 -19.64
C MET A 1 -13.96 -6.73 -18.50
N SER A 2 -13.97 -6.24 -17.27
CA SER A 2 -13.91 -7.05 -16.04
C SER A 2 -15.13 -6.74 -15.16
N VAL A 3 -15.59 -7.74 -14.43
CA VAL A 3 -16.66 -7.58 -13.43
C VAL A 3 -16.03 -7.70 -12.06
N ARG A 4 -16.29 -6.73 -11.18
CA ARG A 4 -15.78 -6.71 -9.81
C ARG A 4 -16.96 -6.89 -8.84
N LEU A 5 -16.94 -7.99 -8.12
CA LEU A 5 -17.91 -8.35 -7.09
C LEU A 5 -17.25 -8.16 -5.71
N PRO A 6 -17.82 -7.35 -4.80
CA PRO A 6 -17.34 -7.29 -3.43
C PRO A 6 -17.36 -8.68 -2.77
N SER A 7 -16.25 -9.09 -2.18
CA SER A 7 -16.13 -10.37 -1.48
C SER A 7 -16.70 -10.34 -0.05
N ALA A 8 -16.96 -9.15 0.49
CA ALA A 8 -17.52 -8.95 1.83
C ALA A 8 -18.22 -7.59 1.94
N ALA A 9 -19.15 -7.46 2.89
CA ALA A 9 -19.90 -6.22 3.14
C ALA A 9 -19.01 -4.98 3.34
N ARG A 10 -17.84 -5.14 3.94
CA ARG A 10 -16.86 -4.04 4.17
C ARG A 10 -16.32 -3.42 2.89
N TYR A 11 -16.49 -4.04 1.72
CA TYR A 11 -15.98 -3.54 0.43
C TYR A 11 -17.06 -2.89 -0.45
N ILE A 12 -18.34 -2.93 -0.06
CA ILE A 12 -19.46 -2.41 -0.87
C ILE A 12 -19.25 -0.94 -1.22
N HIS A 13 -18.85 -0.12 -0.24
CA HIS A 13 -18.64 1.32 -0.41
C HIS A 13 -17.53 1.68 -1.42
N GLN A 14 -16.65 0.71 -1.74
CA GLN A 14 -15.57 0.94 -2.72
C GLN A 14 -16.11 1.07 -4.14
N ILE A 15 -17.21 0.39 -4.47
CA ILE A 15 -17.83 0.41 -5.80
C ILE A 15 -18.23 1.84 -6.20
N GLN A 16 -19.04 2.49 -5.36
CA GLN A 16 -19.48 3.87 -5.63
C GLN A 16 -18.29 4.84 -5.60
N LYS A 17 -17.37 4.68 -4.64
CA LYS A 17 -16.18 5.54 -4.52
C LYS A 17 -15.31 5.48 -5.78
N GLU A 18 -15.00 4.30 -6.28
CA GLU A 18 -14.22 4.12 -7.52
C GLU A 18 -14.95 4.73 -8.72
N HIS A 19 -16.26 4.52 -8.83
CA HIS A 19 -17.07 5.08 -9.90
C HIS A 19 -17.07 6.60 -9.91
N ASP A 20 -17.11 7.23 -8.74
CA ASP A 20 -17.14 8.69 -8.59
C ASP A 20 -15.78 9.36 -8.85
N TRP A 21 -14.69 8.68 -8.50
CA TRP A 21 -13.38 9.31 -8.44
C TRP A 21 -12.41 8.89 -9.55
N LEU A 22 -12.44 7.63 -10.01
CA LEU A 22 -11.47 7.20 -11.03
C LEU A 22 -11.57 8.00 -12.34
N PRO A 23 -12.76 8.36 -12.85
CA PRO A 23 -12.86 9.21 -14.04
C PRO A 23 -12.27 10.61 -13.85
N LYS A 24 -12.27 11.13 -12.62
CA LYS A 24 -11.71 12.43 -12.28
C LYS A 24 -10.19 12.40 -12.11
N LEU A 25 -9.64 11.29 -11.65
CA LEU A 25 -8.21 11.10 -11.44
C LEU A 25 -7.47 10.73 -12.73
N ALA A 26 -8.05 9.87 -13.55
CA ALA A 26 -7.42 9.29 -14.74
C ALA A 26 -6.77 10.32 -15.69
N PRO A 27 -7.38 11.49 -15.99
CA PRO A 27 -6.78 12.47 -16.91
C PRO A 27 -5.44 13.06 -16.44
N PHE A 28 -5.14 13.00 -15.16
CA PHE A 28 -3.94 13.59 -14.55
C PHE A 28 -2.82 12.58 -14.31
N LEU A 29 -3.09 11.28 -14.50
CA LEU A 29 -2.15 10.21 -14.19
C LEU A 29 -1.35 9.78 -15.42
N PRO A 30 -0.03 9.52 -15.26
CA PRO A 30 0.84 9.14 -16.36
C PRO A 30 0.66 7.69 -16.85
N LEU A 31 -0.09 6.89 -16.09
CA LEU A 31 -0.37 5.48 -16.41
C LEU A 31 -1.88 5.22 -16.33
N PRO A 32 -2.39 4.28 -17.12
CA PRO A 32 -3.77 3.83 -17.04
C PRO A 32 -4.16 3.35 -15.65
N ILE A 33 -5.40 3.67 -15.27
CA ILE A 33 -6.08 3.16 -14.08
C ILE A 33 -7.42 2.55 -14.49
N PRO A 34 -8.10 1.77 -13.64
CA PRO A 34 -9.39 1.19 -13.99
C PRO A 34 -10.40 2.25 -14.42
N THR A 35 -11.13 1.95 -15.51
CA THR A 35 -12.16 2.83 -16.05
C THR A 35 -13.53 2.23 -15.71
N PRO A 36 -14.28 2.78 -14.74
CA PRO A 36 -15.62 2.33 -14.44
C PRO A 36 -16.56 2.56 -15.64
N ILE A 37 -17.33 1.54 -16.01
CA ILE A 37 -18.28 1.57 -17.12
C ILE A 37 -19.70 1.60 -16.59
N ALA A 38 -20.01 0.75 -15.60
CA ALA A 38 -21.34 0.64 -15.03
C ALA A 38 -21.30 0.09 -13.59
N ILE A 39 -22.32 0.43 -12.81
CA ILE A 39 -22.64 -0.20 -11.54
C ILE A 39 -23.83 -1.14 -11.77
N GLY A 40 -23.71 -2.37 -11.31
CA GLY A 40 -24.79 -3.35 -11.30
C GLY A 40 -25.46 -3.42 -9.95
N GLU A 41 -26.75 -3.72 -9.97
CA GLU A 41 -27.57 -3.86 -8.77
C GLU A 41 -27.58 -5.31 -8.26
N PRO A 42 -27.92 -5.52 -6.96
CA PRO A 42 -28.09 -6.86 -6.41
C PRO A 42 -29.03 -7.70 -7.26
N ALA A 43 -28.60 -8.92 -7.62
CA ALA A 43 -29.39 -9.82 -8.44
C ALA A 43 -28.95 -11.29 -8.28
N LEU A 44 -29.80 -12.24 -8.63
CA LEU A 44 -29.48 -13.68 -8.71
C LEU A 44 -28.87 -14.26 -7.43
N GLY A 45 -29.26 -13.75 -6.26
CA GLY A 45 -28.70 -14.17 -4.97
C GLY A 45 -27.42 -13.47 -4.53
N PHE A 46 -26.83 -12.62 -5.37
CA PHE A 46 -25.74 -11.75 -4.96
C PHE A 46 -26.31 -10.48 -4.31
N PRO A 47 -25.95 -10.18 -3.02
CA PRO A 47 -26.71 -9.21 -2.23
C PRO A 47 -26.24 -7.76 -2.38
N TRP A 48 -25.17 -7.49 -3.12
CA TRP A 48 -24.52 -6.17 -3.15
C TRP A 48 -24.43 -5.59 -4.55
N GLN A 49 -24.24 -4.28 -4.64
CA GLN A 49 -23.82 -3.62 -5.88
C GLN A 49 -22.46 -4.15 -6.31
N TRP A 50 -22.23 -4.15 -7.62
CA TRP A 50 -20.99 -4.60 -8.27
C TRP A 50 -20.65 -3.65 -9.42
N SER A 51 -19.43 -3.73 -9.93
CA SER A 51 -19.00 -2.84 -11.02
C SER A 51 -18.53 -3.59 -12.26
N VAL A 52 -18.70 -2.94 -13.40
CA VAL A 52 -18.08 -3.31 -14.67
C VAL A 52 -17.01 -2.27 -14.98
N ASN A 53 -15.78 -2.72 -15.22
CA ASN A 53 -14.66 -1.87 -15.55
C ASN A 53 -14.07 -2.25 -16.92
N GLY A 54 -13.42 -1.30 -17.57
CA GLY A 54 -12.58 -1.54 -18.74
C GLY A 54 -11.48 -2.57 -18.41
N TRP A 55 -11.15 -3.44 -19.36
CA TRP A 55 -10.01 -4.34 -19.22
C TRP A 55 -8.72 -3.59 -19.50
N ILE A 56 -7.73 -3.75 -18.66
CA ILE A 56 -6.37 -3.24 -18.86
C ILE A 56 -5.45 -4.42 -19.13
N GLU A 57 -4.76 -4.39 -20.28
CA GLU A 57 -3.80 -5.43 -20.67
C GLU A 57 -2.53 -5.37 -19.82
N GLY A 58 -2.06 -6.51 -19.38
CA GLY A 58 -0.84 -6.69 -18.60
C GLY A 58 -0.94 -7.84 -17.61
N GLU A 59 0.20 -8.23 -17.06
CA GLU A 59 0.31 -9.20 -15.96
C GLU A 59 0.59 -8.45 -14.67
N THR A 60 0.17 -8.99 -13.52
CA THR A 60 0.55 -8.37 -12.25
C THR A 60 2.06 -8.44 -12.05
N ALA A 61 2.67 -7.39 -11.51
CA ALA A 61 4.11 -7.36 -11.24
C ALA A 61 4.56 -8.44 -10.23
N ALA A 62 3.62 -9.06 -9.52
CA ALA A 62 3.88 -10.22 -8.66
C ALA A 62 4.16 -11.51 -9.46
N ALA A 63 3.63 -11.63 -10.67
CA ALA A 63 3.75 -12.82 -11.54
C ALA A 63 4.54 -12.53 -12.83
N GLY A 64 4.47 -11.27 -13.32
CA GLY A 64 5.12 -10.86 -14.56
C GLY A 64 6.62 -10.57 -14.43
N HIS A 65 7.29 -10.54 -15.56
CA HIS A 65 8.70 -10.19 -15.63
C HIS A 65 8.89 -8.66 -15.64
N ILE A 66 9.71 -8.13 -14.71
CA ILE A 66 10.17 -6.73 -14.70
C ILE A 66 11.57 -6.68 -15.31
N ALA A 67 11.72 -6.01 -16.46
CA ALA A 67 12.99 -5.96 -17.16
C ALA A 67 14.06 -5.15 -16.41
N HIS A 68 13.67 -4.02 -15.81
CA HIS A 68 14.59 -3.13 -15.10
C HIS A 68 13.94 -2.54 -13.85
N LEU A 69 14.19 -3.16 -12.70
CA LEU A 69 13.52 -2.80 -11.44
C LEU A 69 13.75 -1.34 -10.99
N PRO A 70 14.93 -0.70 -11.16
CA PRO A 70 15.10 0.73 -10.86
C PRO A 70 14.22 1.66 -11.74
N GLU A 71 14.01 1.36 -13.03
CA GLU A 71 13.14 2.16 -13.89
C GLU A 71 11.66 1.94 -13.53
N PHE A 72 11.29 0.71 -13.23
CA PHE A 72 9.96 0.40 -12.69
C PHE A 72 9.67 1.21 -11.43
N ALA A 73 10.63 1.27 -10.50
CA ALA A 73 10.53 2.05 -9.27
C ALA A 73 10.39 3.56 -9.53
N ARG A 74 11.14 4.12 -10.51
CA ARG A 74 10.99 5.53 -10.92
C ARG A 74 9.64 5.80 -11.56
N SER A 75 9.14 4.89 -12.39
CA SER A 75 7.83 5.03 -13.04
C SER A 75 6.71 5.03 -12.00
N LEU A 76 6.79 4.16 -10.99
CA LEU A 76 5.85 4.16 -9.87
C LEU A 76 5.95 5.45 -9.05
N ALA A 77 7.16 5.93 -8.75
CA ALA A 77 7.34 7.20 -8.05
C ALA A 77 6.70 8.38 -8.81
N LYS A 78 6.89 8.45 -10.13
CA LYS A 78 6.24 9.46 -10.98
C LYS A 78 4.72 9.38 -10.93
N PHE A 79 4.17 8.16 -10.94
CA PHE A 79 2.73 7.94 -10.79
C PHE A 79 2.21 8.46 -9.45
N LEU A 80 2.87 8.11 -8.33
CA LEU A 80 2.48 8.57 -7.00
C LEU A 80 2.59 10.09 -6.86
N MET A 81 3.65 10.71 -7.39
CA MET A 81 3.76 12.18 -7.39
C MET A 81 2.64 12.84 -8.19
N ALA A 82 2.29 12.31 -9.35
CA ALA A 82 1.19 12.83 -10.14
C ALA A 82 -0.15 12.72 -9.38
N LEU A 83 -0.42 11.57 -8.77
CA LEU A 83 -1.59 11.34 -7.93
C LEU A 83 -1.67 12.36 -6.77
N GLN A 84 -0.56 12.58 -6.08
CA GLN A 84 -0.46 13.50 -4.93
C GLN A 84 -0.64 14.97 -5.30
N GLN A 85 -0.44 15.35 -6.57
CA GLN A 85 -0.60 16.72 -7.06
C GLN A 85 -2.03 17.06 -7.50
N ILE A 86 -2.92 16.07 -7.63
CA ILE A 86 -4.31 16.30 -8.01
C ILE A 86 -5.02 17.04 -6.88
N ASP A 87 -5.87 18.01 -7.24
CA ASP A 87 -6.70 18.72 -6.27
C ASP A 87 -7.50 17.73 -5.40
N SER A 88 -7.32 17.84 -4.09
CA SER A 88 -7.96 17.00 -3.09
C SER A 88 -9.21 17.61 -2.46
N THR A 89 -9.71 18.72 -3.01
CA THR A 89 -10.93 19.37 -2.56
C THR A 89 -12.11 18.41 -2.70
N HIS A 90 -12.88 18.23 -1.63
CA HIS A 90 -14.00 17.28 -1.53
C HIS A 90 -13.65 15.80 -1.70
N ALA A 91 -12.37 15.45 -1.71
CA ALA A 91 -11.93 14.07 -1.78
C ALA A 91 -12.34 13.25 -0.55
N PRO A 92 -12.51 11.91 -0.69
CA PRO A 92 -12.89 11.06 0.42
C PRO A 92 -11.76 10.98 1.45
N VAL A 93 -12.07 11.33 2.70
CA VAL A 93 -11.13 11.17 3.81
C VAL A 93 -11.14 9.73 4.33
N PRO A 94 -10.02 9.19 4.81
CA PRO A 94 -10.00 7.85 5.38
C PRO A 94 -10.79 7.82 6.69
N GLY A 95 -11.58 6.76 6.87
CA GLY A 95 -12.18 6.47 8.17
C GLY A 95 -11.12 6.03 9.20
N PRO A 96 -11.50 5.91 10.48
CA PRO A 96 -10.62 5.38 11.52
C PRO A 96 -10.01 4.02 11.12
N GLY A 97 -8.72 3.83 11.35
CA GLY A 97 -8.03 2.58 11.00
C GLY A 97 -8.00 2.30 9.49
N LYS A 98 -7.96 3.31 8.65
CA LYS A 98 -7.75 3.17 7.20
C LYS A 98 -6.42 3.76 6.79
N ARG A 99 -5.90 3.31 5.64
CA ARG A 99 -4.67 3.85 5.05
C ARG A 99 -4.81 5.36 4.83
N GLY A 100 -3.72 6.08 5.04
CA GLY A 100 -3.70 7.54 4.99
C GLY A 100 -4.16 8.24 6.27
N GLY A 101 -4.69 7.50 7.24
CA GLY A 101 -4.99 7.98 8.59
C GLY A 101 -3.78 7.98 9.52
N GLU A 102 -4.00 8.23 10.81
CA GLU A 102 -2.94 8.23 11.81
C GLU A 102 -2.37 6.83 12.07
N LEU A 103 -1.05 6.69 11.95
CA LEU A 103 -0.34 5.45 12.23
C LEU A 103 -0.54 4.97 13.68
N ALA A 104 -0.67 5.91 14.62
CA ALA A 104 -0.89 5.64 16.04
C ALA A 104 -2.16 4.82 16.33
N PHE A 105 -3.13 4.77 15.41
CA PHE A 105 -4.30 3.89 15.52
C PHE A 105 -3.92 2.41 15.71
N TYR A 106 -2.77 2.01 15.22
CA TYR A 106 -2.28 0.63 15.26
C TYR A 106 -1.24 0.37 16.35
N ASP A 107 -1.08 1.31 17.32
CA ASP A 107 -0.03 1.18 18.35
C ASP A 107 -0.24 -0.07 19.24
N ASP A 108 -1.46 -0.27 19.74
CA ASP A 108 -1.78 -1.42 20.59
C ASP A 108 -1.53 -2.75 19.88
N GLU A 109 -2.00 -2.87 18.64
CA GLU A 109 -1.84 -4.08 17.82
C GLU A 109 -0.36 -4.35 17.50
N THR A 110 0.42 -3.30 17.20
CA THR A 110 1.85 -3.43 16.93
C THR A 110 2.61 -3.86 18.19
N ARG A 111 2.32 -3.26 19.34
CA ARG A 111 2.95 -3.64 20.61
C ARG A 111 2.58 -5.06 21.01
N GLN A 112 1.33 -5.47 20.79
CA GLN A 112 0.91 -6.87 20.98
C GLN A 112 1.74 -7.83 20.12
N ALA A 113 1.96 -7.49 18.83
CA ALA A 113 2.81 -8.30 17.94
C ALA A 113 4.26 -8.38 18.46
N ILE A 114 4.83 -7.27 18.93
CA ILE A 114 6.18 -7.24 19.52
C ILE A 114 6.26 -8.13 20.75
N GLU A 115 5.27 -8.09 21.63
CA GLU A 115 5.23 -8.96 22.82
C GLU A 115 5.12 -10.45 22.47
N LEU A 116 4.41 -10.79 21.40
CA LEU A 116 4.37 -12.17 20.89
C LEU A 116 5.74 -12.65 20.38
N LEU A 117 6.52 -11.77 19.73
CA LEU A 117 7.90 -12.08 19.33
C LEU A 117 8.81 -12.30 20.54
N LYS A 118 8.76 -11.43 21.55
CA LYS A 118 9.56 -11.56 22.80
C LYS A 118 9.32 -12.91 23.52
N ARG A 119 8.10 -13.43 23.44
CA ARG A 119 7.74 -14.73 24.04
C ARG A 119 8.26 -15.94 23.26
N GLY A 120 8.99 -15.72 22.17
CA GLY A 120 9.66 -16.78 21.43
C GLY A 120 8.76 -17.80 20.73
N ARG A 121 7.50 -17.45 20.45
CA ARG A 121 6.51 -18.39 19.88
C ARG A 121 6.89 -18.98 18.52
N ARG A 122 7.87 -18.41 17.80
CA ARG A 122 8.27 -18.86 16.44
C ARG A 122 9.77 -19.12 16.26
N GLY A 123 10.61 -19.00 17.29
CA GLY A 123 12.05 -19.27 17.18
C GLY A 123 12.81 -18.26 16.29
N ASP A 124 12.22 -17.10 16.04
CA ASP A 124 12.79 -16.06 15.18
C ASP A 124 13.79 -15.22 16.00
N ASN A 125 14.98 -15.02 15.46
CA ASN A 125 16.03 -14.15 16.05
C ASN A 125 15.82 -12.69 15.61
N LEU A 126 14.59 -12.16 15.73
CA LEU A 126 14.31 -10.77 15.46
C LEU A 126 14.65 -9.89 16.67
N ASP A 127 15.42 -8.85 16.44
CA ASP A 127 15.75 -7.85 17.46
C ASP A 127 14.50 -7.02 17.80
N THR A 128 13.83 -7.39 18.91
CA THR A 128 12.60 -6.73 19.36
C THR A 128 12.84 -5.33 19.90
N GLU A 129 14.06 -5.00 20.34
CA GLU A 129 14.43 -3.65 20.76
C GLU A 129 14.55 -2.74 19.53
N ALA A 130 15.29 -3.19 18.51
CA ALA A 130 15.37 -2.46 17.24
C ALA A 130 14.00 -2.29 16.58
N ILE A 131 13.12 -3.31 16.61
CA ILE A 131 11.73 -3.22 16.13
C ILE A 131 10.98 -2.11 16.89
N THR A 132 11.09 -2.09 18.23
CA THR A 132 10.43 -1.10 19.07
C THR A 132 10.93 0.31 18.76
N ASN A 133 12.23 0.48 18.54
CA ASN A 133 12.82 1.77 18.18
C ASN A 133 12.33 2.29 16.82
N VAL A 134 12.28 1.42 15.79
CA VAL A 134 11.69 1.76 14.48
C VAL A 134 10.24 2.22 14.63
N TRP A 135 9.45 1.49 15.41
CA TRP A 135 8.05 1.82 15.65
C TRP A 135 7.88 3.16 16.37
N ASN A 136 8.63 3.38 17.46
CA ASN A 136 8.57 4.63 18.21
C ASN A 136 8.99 5.83 17.33
N THR A 137 10.07 5.71 16.57
CA THR A 137 10.49 6.75 15.60
C THR A 137 9.41 7.07 14.58
N ALA A 138 8.68 6.05 14.11
CA ALA A 138 7.58 6.27 13.19
C ALA A 138 6.40 7.05 13.83
N LEU A 139 6.19 6.92 15.13
CA LEU A 139 5.14 7.62 15.88
C LEU A 139 5.54 9.04 16.31
N GLU A 140 6.83 9.40 16.29
CA GLU A 140 7.32 10.73 16.70
C GLU A 140 6.79 11.86 15.81
N SER A 141 6.43 11.56 14.57
CA SER A 141 5.92 12.54 13.61
C SER A 141 4.53 12.19 13.12
N LYS A 142 3.74 13.24 12.86
CA LYS A 142 2.43 13.15 12.24
C LYS A 142 2.43 13.88 10.90
N TRP A 143 1.57 13.46 10.00
CA TRP A 143 1.28 14.24 8.79
C TRP A 143 0.45 15.46 9.17
N THR A 144 1.02 16.64 9.02
CA THR A 144 0.38 17.91 9.37
C THR A 144 0.10 18.81 8.17
N LYS A 145 0.52 18.35 6.96
CA LYS A 145 0.26 19.06 5.71
C LYS A 145 -1.17 18.81 5.23
N PHE A 146 -1.61 19.53 4.22
CA PHE A 146 -2.89 19.24 3.58
C PHE A 146 -2.95 17.77 3.16
N PRO A 147 -4.12 17.11 3.35
CA PRO A 147 -4.32 15.75 2.88
C PRO A 147 -4.14 15.68 1.37
N ILE A 148 -3.33 14.75 0.89
CA ILE A 148 -3.08 14.52 -0.53
C ILE A 148 -3.60 13.15 -0.94
N TRP A 149 -3.86 12.95 -2.23
CA TRP A 149 -4.34 11.68 -2.73
C TRP A 149 -3.36 10.55 -2.46
N ILE A 150 -3.90 9.43 -2.03
CA ILE A 150 -3.19 8.17 -1.85
C ILE A 150 -3.95 7.06 -2.58
N HIS A 151 -3.23 6.05 -3.03
CA HIS A 151 -3.80 4.82 -3.54
C HIS A 151 -4.33 3.93 -2.40
N GLY A 152 -3.57 3.85 -1.30
CA GLY A 152 -3.92 3.12 -0.09
C GLY A 152 -3.56 1.62 -0.11
N ASP A 153 -3.13 1.06 -1.27
CA ASP A 153 -2.74 -0.35 -1.38
C ASP A 153 -1.72 -0.59 -2.50
N ILE A 154 -0.61 0.14 -2.48
CA ILE A 154 0.49 -0.07 -3.44
C ILE A 154 1.22 -1.37 -3.12
N ALA A 155 0.97 -2.39 -3.94
CA ALA A 155 1.59 -3.72 -3.86
C ALA A 155 1.81 -4.29 -5.26
N LEU A 156 2.76 -5.24 -5.43
CA LEU A 156 3.07 -5.85 -6.73
C LEU A 156 1.84 -6.48 -7.41
N GLY A 157 0.86 -6.96 -6.64
CA GLY A 157 -0.40 -7.49 -7.16
C GLY A 157 -1.30 -6.45 -7.81
N ASN A 158 -1.13 -5.17 -7.45
CA ASN A 158 -1.93 -4.03 -7.93
C ASN A 158 -1.20 -3.19 -8.99
N LEU A 159 -0.05 -3.66 -9.47
CA LEU A 159 0.75 -3.03 -10.52
C LEU A 159 0.80 -3.97 -11.73
N LEU A 160 0.45 -3.47 -12.91
CA LEU A 160 0.52 -4.26 -14.13
C LEU A 160 1.81 -4.00 -14.89
N VAL A 161 2.34 -5.06 -15.47
CA VAL A 161 3.54 -5.05 -16.31
C VAL A 161 3.16 -5.45 -17.73
N LYS A 162 3.69 -4.73 -18.71
CA LYS A 162 3.63 -5.06 -20.12
C LYS A 162 5.00 -4.81 -20.74
N ASN A 163 5.55 -5.77 -21.46
CA ASN A 163 6.89 -5.70 -22.07
C ASN A 163 8.02 -5.42 -21.05
N GLY A 164 7.85 -5.86 -19.79
CA GLY A 164 8.85 -5.66 -18.74
C GLY A 164 8.79 -4.29 -18.04
N GLU A 165 7.85 -3.42 -18.38
CA GLU A 165 7.68 -2.08 -17.82
C GLU A 165 6.36 -1.94 -17.05
N LEU A 166 6.31 -1.02 -16.08
CA LEU A 166 5.07 -0.66 -15.39
C LEU A 166 4.09 -0.04 -16.41
N SER A 167 2.94 -0.67 -16.59
CA SER A 167 1.95 -0.30 -17.61
C SER A 167 0.64 0.24 -17.06
N ALA A 168 0.28 -0.11 -15.82
CA ALA A 168 -0.94 0.39 -15.18
C ALA A 168 -0.89 0.19 -13.67
N VAL A 169 -1.74 0.93 -12.95
CA VAL A 169 -2.01 0.76 -11.51
C VAL A 169 -3.48 0.44 -11.34
N ILE A 170 -3.80 -0.62 -10.58
CA ILE A 170 -5.16 -1.13 -10.40
C ILE A 170 -5.53 -1.26 -8.92
N ASP A 171 -6.79 -1.57 -8.63
CA ASP A 171 -7.35 -1.75 -7.29
C ASP A 171 -7.33 -0.50 -6.41
N PHE A 172 -8.10 0.50 -6.80
CA PHE A 172 -8.28 1.76 -6.09
C PHE A 172 -9.30 1.70 -4.94
N GLY A 173 -9.66 0.52 -4.47
CA GLY A 173 -10.57 0.37 -3.34
C GLY A 173 -10.12 1.09 -2.07
N GLY A 174 -8.81 1.32 -1.91
CA GLY A 174 -8.21 2.10 -0.83
C GLY A 174 -8.12 3.60 -1.06
N VAL A 175 -8.40 4.10 -2.29
CA VAL A 175 -8.19 5.50 -2.67
C VAL A 175 -8.86 6.48 -1.70
N SER A 176 -8.11 7.46 -1.24
CA SER A 176 -8.58 8.50 -0.31
C SER A 176 -7.54 9.63 -0.27
N VAL A 177 -7.71 10.59 0.64
CA VAL A 177 -6.71 11.63 0.89
C VAL A 177 -6.18 11.53 2.31
N GLY A 178 -4.88 11.73 2.50
CA GLY A 178 -4.26 11.64 3.83
C GLY A 178 -2.74 11.67 3.81
N ASP A 179 -2.13 10.93 4.73
CA ASP A 179 -0.69 10.73 4.82
C ASP A 179 -0.20 9.78 3.72
N PRO A 180 0.66 10.22 2.78
CA PRO A 180 1.17 9.38 1.70
C PRO A 180 2.10 8.27 2.16
N ALA A 181 2.55 8.28 3.39
CA ALA A 181 3.50 7.30 3.92
C ALA A 181 3.02 5.85 3.76
N CYS A 182 1.71 5.59 3.77
CA CYS A 182 1.16 4.25 3.60
C CYS A 182 1.40 3.64 2.20
N ASP A 183 1.55 4.46 1.15
CA ASP A 183 1.81 4.01 -0.22
C ASP A 183 3.29 3.67 -0.47
N LEU A 184 4.17 4.01 0.48
CA LEU A 184 5.60 3.80 0.34
C LEU A 184 6.07 2.42 0.84
N ALA A 185 5.18 1.60 1.36
CA ALA A 185 5.50 0.25 1.88
C ALA A 185 6.24 -0.63 0.86
N ILE A 186 5.98 -0.41 -0.44
CA ILE A 186 6.64 -1.13 -1.54
C ILE A 186 8.17 -0.97 -1.54
N ALA A 187 8.69 0.09 -0.93
CA ALA A 187 10.13 0.30 -0.76
C ALA A 187 10.82 -0.85 0.00
N TRP A 188 10.11 -1.55 0.88
CA TRP A 188 10.63 -2.68 1.65
C TRP A 188 10.04 -4.02 1.23
N THR A 189 8.83 -4.04 0.69
CA THR A 189 8.18 -5.28 0.26
C THR A 189 8.66 -5.78 -1.11
N ALA A 190 9.05 -4.86 -2.02
CA ALA A 190 9.46 -5.19 -3.37
C ALA A 190 10.83 -4.63 -3.78
N PHE A 191 11.21 -3.44 -3.31
CA PHE A 191 12.43 -2.78 -3.72
C PHE A 191 13.60 -3.03 -2.76
N SER A 192 14.83 -3.01 -3.31
CA SER A 192 16.08 -3.11 -2.54
C SER A 192 17.22 -2.47 -3.31
N GLY A 193 18.35 -2.14 -2.66
CA GLY A 193 19.54 -1.61 -3.33
C GLY A 193 19.21 -0.43 -4.26
N GLU A 194 19.60 -0.53 -5.53
CA GLU A 194 19.43 0.53 -6.53
C GLU A 194 17.95 0.85 -6.84
N SER A 195 17.05 -0.15 -6.81
CA SER A 195 15.63 0.12 -7.06
C SER A 195 14.99 0.93 -5.92
N ARG A 196 15.35 0.66 -4.66
CA ARG A 196 14.88 1.46 -3.52
C ARG A 196 15.47 2.86 -3.55
N LYS A 197 16.76 3.00 -3.86
CA LYS A 197 17.40 4.32 -4.03
C LYS A 197 16.69 5.13 -5.12
N ALA A 198 16.43 4.51 -6.28
CA ALA A 198 15.74 5.15 -7.39
C ALA A 198 14.34 5.63 -7.00
N PHE A 199 13.57 4.81 -6.26
CA PHE A 199 12.25 5.17 -5.76
C PHE A 199 12.30 6.35 -4.78
N ARG A 200 13.19 6.28 -3.76
CA ARG A 200 13.34 7.34 -2.76
C ARG A 200 13.78 8.66 -3.38
N SER A 201 14.80 8.62 -4.24
CA SER A 201 15.32 9.83 -4.90
C SER A 201 14.29 10.50 -5.80
N ALA A 202 13.45 9.70 -6.50
CA ALA A 202 12.41 10.24 -7.36
C ALA A 202 11.28 10.94 -6.58
N LEU A 203 10.91 10.41 -5.41
CA LEU A 203 9.83 10.99 -4.57
C LEU A 203 10.27 12.22 -3.78
N ASN A 204 11.56 12.34 -3.45
CA ASN A 204 12.14 13.47 -2.71
C ASN A 204 11.33 13.88 -1.46
N LEU A 205 10.92 12.91 -0.65
CA LEU A 205 10.15 13.10 0.58
C LEU A 205 11.08 13.26 1.79
N ASP A 206 10.59 13.94 2.83
CA ASP A 206 11.30 14.13 4.09
C ASP A 206 11.47 12.80 4.88
N GLU A 207 12.48 12.75 5.75
CA GLU A 207 12.78 11.56 6.56
C GLU A 207 11.65 11.20 7.53
N ALA A 208 10.87 12.18 7.99
CA ALA A 208 9.70 11.92 8.84
C ALA A 208 8.63 11.12 8.07
N THR A 209 8.41 11.43 6.79
CA THR A 209 7.51 10.64 5.92
C THR A 209 8.04 9.23 5.71
N TRP A 210 9.36 9.06 5.51
CA TRP A 210 9.99 7.74 5.39
C TRP A 210 9.95 6.96 6.70
N ALA A 211 10.09 7.61 7.85
CA ALA A 211 9.93 6.97 9.15
C ALA A 211 8.51 6.41 9.33
N ARG A 212 7.47 7.21 9.02
CA ARG A 212 6.08 6.71 9.05
C ARG A 212 5.83 5.59 8.04
N ALA A 213 6.45 5.66 6.86
CA ALA A 213 6.35 4.60 5.86
C ALA A 213 6.97 3.27 6.35
N ARG A 214 8.11 3.33 7.04
CA ARG A 214 8.69 2.17 7.74
C ARG A 214 7.70 1.63 8.78
N GLY A 215 7.08 2.52 9.55
CA GLY A 215 6.05 2.14 10.54
C GLY A 215 4.86 1.42 9.91
N TRP A 216 4.28 1.95 8.84
CA TRP A 216 3.20 1.29 8.09
C TRP A 216 3.57 -0.10 7.59
N THR A 217 4.80 -0.23 7.08
CA THR A 217 5.32 -1.50 6.57
C THR A 217 5.57 -2.48 7.72
N LEU A 218 6.19 -2.00 8.80
CA LEU A 218 6.53 -2.78 9.99
C LEU A 218 5.28 -3.32 10.67
N TRP A 219 4.29 -2.44 10.95
CA TRP A 219 3.01 -2.86 11.53
C TRP A 219 2.40 -4.04 10.75
N LYS A 220 2.20 -3.86 9.44
CA LYS A 220 1.57 -4.91 8.62
C LYS A 220 2.38 -6.20 8.61
N ALA A 221 3.71 -6.10 8.51
CA ALA A 221 4.58 -7.27 8.54
C ALA A 221 4.54 -7.97 9.90
N LEU A 222 4.50 -7.24 11.02
CA LEU A 222 4.44 -7.80 12.36
C LEU A 222 3.15 -8.58 12.60
N ILE A 223 1.98 -7.98 12.32
CA ILE A 223 0.69 -8.66 12.56
C ILE A 223 0.51 -9.89 11.68
N THR A 224 1.03 -9.84 10.45
CA THR A 224 1.03 -10.99 9.53
C THR A 224 1.98 -12.07 10.03
N HIS A 225 3.21 -11.71 10.38
CA HIS A 225 4.23 -12.68 10.83
C HIS A 225 3.84 -13.38 12.15
N THR A 226 3.27 -12.63 13.09
CA THR A 226 2.85 -13.18 14.40
C THR A 226 1.51 -13.91 14.37
N GLY A 227 0.75 -13.81 13.26
CA GLY A 227 -0.56 -14.44 13.12
C GLY A 227 -1.69 -13.70 13.82
N LEU A 228 -1.51 -12.40 14.13
CA LEU A 228 -2.60 -11.52 14.59
C LEU A 228 -3.59 -11.20 13.46
N SER A 229 -3.14 -11.21 12.20
CA SER A 229 -4.02 -11.22 11.03
C SER A 229 -4.07 -12.62 10.42
N GLU A 230 -5.17 -12.95 9.73
CA GLU A 230 -5.24 -14.17 8.93
C GLU A 230 -4.07 -14.19 7.94
N THR A 231 -3.35 -15.30 7.90
CA THR A 231 -2.12 -15.43 7.11
C THR A 231 -1.82 -16.89 6.81
N ASN A 232 -0.99 -17.12 5.82
CA ASN A 232 -0.42 -18.43 5.47
C ASN A 232 1.11 -18.43 5.68
N THR A 233 1.74 -19.58 5.51
CA THR A 233 3.19 -19.75 5.72
C THR A 233 4.02 -18.86 4.80
N ILE A 234 3.60 -18.68 3.54
CA ILE A 234 4.34 -17.87 2.55
C ILE A 234 4.30 -16.40 2.94
N GLU A 235 3.13 -15.89 3.31
CA GLU A 235 2.95 -14.51 3.75
C GLU A 235 3.73 -14.23 5.04
N SER A 236 3.70 -15.15 5.99
CA SER A 236 4.46 -15.04 7.23
C SER A 236 5.98 -14.98 6.98
N GLN A 237 6.52 -15.83 6.08
CA GLN A 237 7.93 -15.80 5.71
C GLN A 237 8.31 -14.51 4.95
N THR A 238 7.44 -14.03 4.08
CA THR A 238 7.63 -12.77 3.37
C THR A 238 7.64 -11.60 4.34
N SER A 239 6.76 -11.61 5.33
CA SER A 239 6.70 -10.62 6.39
C SER A 239 7.96 -10.62 7.27
N TYR A 240 8.48 -11.79 7.63
CA TYR A 240 9.77 -11.92 8.32
C TYR A 240 10.91 -11.26 7.54
N ARG A 241 11.02 -11.55 6.23
CA ARG A 241 12.03 -10.90 5.37
C ARG A 241 11.86 -9.39 5.30
N THR A 242 10.63 -8.91 5.27
CA THR A 242 10.32 -7.47 5.26
C THR A 242 10.77 -6.80 6.55
N ILE A 243 10.49 -7.39 7.72
CA ILE A 243 10.98 -6.91 9.02
C ILE A 243 12.51 -6.84 9.02
N THR A 244 13.18 -7.92 8.61
CA THR A 244 14.65 -7.96 8.53
C THR A 244 15.22 -6.85 7.64
N ARG A 245 14.61 -6.58 6.48
CA ARG A 245 15.02 -5.49 5.57
C ARG A 245 14.89 -4.12 6.21
N ILE A 246 13.81 -3.88 6.95
CA ILE A 246 13.58 -2.63 7.67
C ILE A 246 14.65 -2.43 8.74
N LEU A 247 14.95 -3.46 9.54
CA LEU A 247 15.96 -3.40 10.59
C LEU A 247 17.37 -3.16 10.03
N THR A 248 17.72 -3.87 8.96
CA THR A 248 19.04 -3.69 8.29
C THR A 248 19.22 -2.26 7.77
N GLU A 249 18.19 -1.65 7.23
CA GLU A 249 18.27 -0.25 6.78
C GLU A 249 18.34 0.71 7.95
N HIS A 250 17.53 0.50 8.98
CA HIS A 250 17.50 1.39 10.16
C HIS A 250 18.82 1.42 10.90
N SER A 251 19.57 0.33 10.95
CA SER A 251 20.91 0.29 11.56
C SER A 251 21.99 1.06 10.78
N GLN A 252 21.68 1.55 9.58
CA GLN A 252 22.61 2.31 8.71
C GLN A 252 22.30 3.82 8.71
N ILE A 253 21.25 4.25 9.39
CA ILE A 253 20.84 5.66 9.54
C ILE A 253 21.35 6.20 10.86
#